data_1ae601956ac5b9cebe4f6206244a9d88
#
_entry.id   1ae601956ac5b9cebe4f6206244a9d88
#
_cell.length_a   1.000
_cell.length_b   1.000
_cell.length_c   1.000
_cell.angle_alpha   90.00
_cell.angle_beta   90.00
_cell.angle_gamma   90.00
#
_symmetry.space_group_name_H-M   'P 1'
#
loop_
_entity.id
_entity.type
_entity.pdbx_description
1 polymer ?
#
loop_
_entity_poly.entity_id
_entity_poly.type
_entity_poly.pdbx_seq_one_letter_code
_entity_poly.pdbx_strand_id
1 'polypeptide(L)'
;GAVPPHAGGGVRPHGGTAPGAPHATGAVPLLPPVPVVEHRPGTGAATLAVLLIGPAGAGKTTVARHWARRRPVPTAHISLDDVREWVCSGFADPQSGWNEHSEAQYRLARRTCGFAARNFLANGISCILDDAVFPDRPVVGLGGWKRHVGPGLLPVVLLPGLEVVLERNAQRAGNRRLSDEEVAAIHGRMAGWYGSGLPIIDNSALDVESTARLIDEALARAIAAPPGG
;
A
#
# COMPACT_ATOMS: atom_id res chain seq x y z
N GLY A 1 11.65 -43.61 -58.08
CA GLY A 1 12.73 -43.61 -59.03
C GLY A 1 13.80 -42.62 -58.67
N ALA A 2 14.98 -43.13 -58.49
CA ALA A 2 16.31 -42.61 -58.83
C ALA A 2 16.86 -41.37 -58.12
N VAL A 3 17.76 -41.63 -57.20
CA VAL A 3 18.99 -40.85 -56.93
C VAL A 3 19.98 -41.09 -58.08
N PRO A 4 20.85 -40.18 -58.48
CA PRO A 4 22.23 -40.03 -58.07
C PRO A 4 22.92 -38.66 -58.34
N PRO A 5 24.33 -38.62 -58.38
CA PRO A 5 25.26 -38.65 -57.25
C PRO A 5 26.23 -37.41 -57.21
N HIS A 6 27.04 -37.40 -56.15
CA HIS A 6 28.36 -36.81 -55.87
C HIS A 6 29.13 -35.96 -56.88
N ALA A 7 29.73 -34.91 -56.36
CA ALA A 7 31.15 -34.51 -56.40
C ALA A 7 31.28 -33.21 -55.57
N GLY A 8 32.16 -33.03 -54.64
CA GLY A 8 33.57 -33.33 -54.55
C GLY A 8 34.34 -32.04 -54.40
N GLY A 9 34.99 -31.81 -53.25
CA GLY A 9 36.20 -31.02 -53.21
C GLY A 9 36.17 -29.63 -52.62
N GLY A 10 36.96 -29.42 -51.58
CA GLY A 10 37.50 -28.11 -51.28
C GLY A 10 37.60 -27.73 -49.79
N VAL A 11 38.56 -28.34 -49.11
CA VAL A 11 39.05 -27.88 -47.80
C VAL A 11 39.84 -26.57 -47.99
N ARG A 12 39.50 -25.52 -47.24
CA ARG A 12 40.48 -24.54 -46.80
C ARG A 12 40.18 -24.07 -45.39
N PRO A 13 41.18 -24.06 -44.52
CA PRO A 13 41.07 -23.54 -43.14
C PRO A 13 41.49 -22.05 -43.17
N HIS A 14 40.73 -21.20 -42.57
CA HIS A 14 41.25 -19.94 -42.03
C HIS A 14 40.60 -19.68 -40.71
N GLY A 15 41.43 -19.71 -39.69
CA GLY A 15 41.14 -19.23 -38.34
C GLY A 15 40.93 -17.71 -38.38
N GLY A 16 40.03 -17.29 -37.53
CA GLY A 16 39.76 -15.88 -37.28
C GLY A 16 38.93 -15.84 -36.01
N THR A 17 39.60 -15.84 -34.85
CA THR A 17 39.00 -15.50 -33.56
C THR A 17 38.56 -14.04 -33.62
N ALA A 18 37.27 -13.83 -33.72
CA ALA A 18 36.68 -12.51 -33.45
C ALA A 18 36.68 -12.26 -31.94
N PRO A 19 37.13 -11.08 -31.46
CA PRO A 19 37.05 -10.75 -30.05
C PRO A 19 35.57 -10.54 -29.65
N GLY A 20 35.20 -11.18 -28.53
CA GLY A 20 33.88 -11.11 -27.96
C GLY A 20 33.51 -9.67 -27.65
N ALA A 21 32.37 -9.25 -28.10
CA ALA A 21 31.77 -7.98 -27.71
C ALA A 21 31.51 -8.00 -26.19
N PRO A 22 31.83 -6.92 -25.48
CA PRO A 22 31.51 -6.83 -24.05
C PRO A 22 30.00 -6.82 -23.88
N HIS A 23 29.51 -7.73 -23.05
CA HIS A 23 28.12 -7.69 -22.57
C HIS A 23 27.91 -6.34 -21.89
N ALA A 24 27.09 -5.49 -22.50
CA ALA A 24 26.61 -4.28 -21.86
C ALA A 24 25.76 -4.68 -20.66
N THR A 25 26.34 -4.62 -19.48
CA THR A 25 25.58 -4.59 -18.23
C THR A 25 24.68 -3.38 -18.30
N GLY A 26 23.39 -3.60 -18.56
CA GLY A 26 22.41 -2.55 -18.59
C GLY A 26 22.38 -1.83 -17.25
N ALA A 27 23.00 -0.67 -17.20
CA ALA A 27 22.82 0.27 -16.10
C ALA A 27 21.34 0.67 -16.07
N VAL A 28 20.65 0.30 -15.01
CA VAL A 28 19.30 0.81 -14.73
C VAL A 28 19.43 2.33 -14.65
N PRO A 29 18.65 3.11 -15.43
CA PRO A 29 18.74 4.55 -15.38
C PRO A 29 18.45 5.03 -13.95
N LEU A 30 19.41 5.70 -13.32
CA LEU A 30 19.20 6.42 -12.08
C LEU A 30 18.10 7.46 -12.32
N LEU A 31 17.02 7.38 -11.52
CA LEU A 31 15.98 8.40 -11.54
C LEU A 31 16.61 9.77 -11.27
N PRO A 32 16.17 10.83 -11.97
CA PRO A 32 16.70 12.17 -11.75
C PRO A 32 16.51 12.61 -10.29
N PRO A 33 17.45 13.39 -9.73
CA PRO A 33 17.33 13.89 -8.38
C PRO A 33 16.06 14.71 -8.21
N VAL A 34 15.27 14.37 -7.21
CA VAL A 34 14.04 15.08 -6.86
C VAL A 34 14.43 16.45 -6.27
N PRO A 35 13.80 17.56 -6.65
CA PRO A 35 14.14 18.89 -6.12
C PRO A 35 13.99 18.94 -4.60
N VAL A 36 15.00 19.50 -3.94
CA VAL A 36 15.03 19.69 -2.49
C VAL A 36 13.98 20.73 -2.10
N VAL A 37 12.93 20.30 -1.39
CA VAL A 37 11.90 21.18 -0.83
C VAL A 37 12.24 21.50 0.63
N GLU A 38 12.07 22.76 0.99
CA GLU A 38 12.38 23.35 2.29
C GLU A 38 11.90 22.54 3.51
N HIS A 39 12.74 22.51 4.55
CA HIS A 39 12.53 21.80 5.82
C HIS A 39 11.28 22.29 6.56
N ARG A 40 10.18 21.54 6.44
CA ARG A 40 9.09 21.54 7.43
C ARG A 40 9.26 20.30 8.31
N PRO A 41 8.90 20.37 9.62
CA PRO A 41 8.92 19.18 10.47
C PRO A 41 7.99 18.12 9.89
N GLY A 42 8.57 17.10 9.32
CA GLY A 42 7.89 16.01 8.64
C GLY A 42 8.78 14.77 8.62
N THR A 43 8.31 13.72 7.98
CA THR A 43 9.02 12.44 7.90
C THR A 43 10.29 12.49 7.04
N GLY A 44 10.51 13.57 6.29
CA GLY A 44 11.71 13.78 5.50
C GLY A 44 12.00 12.62 4.53
N ALA A 45 13.27 12.23 4.45
CA ALA A 45 13.75 11.16 3.56
C ALA A 45 13.70 9.74 4.21
N ALA A 46 13.06 9.58 5.37
CA ALA A 46 12.98 8.28 6.03
C ALA A 46 12.19 7.27 5.19
N THR A 47 12.70 6.03 5.09
CA THR A 47 11.94 4.91 4.51
C THR A 47 10.96 4.40 5.54
N LEU A 48 9.67 4.44 5.23
CA LEU A 48 8.58 4.17 6.17
C LEU A 48 7.62 3.12 5.66
N ALA A 49 7.06 2.35 6.60
CA ALA A 49 5.86 1.56 6.40
C ALA A 49 4.73 2.18 7.23
N VAL A 50 3.69 2.68 6.57
CA VAL A 50 2.55 3.34 7.20
C VAL A 50 1.29 2.52 6.96
N LEU A 51 0.44 2.37 7.98
CA LEU A 51 -0.90 1.80 7.85
C LEU A 51 -1.94 2.86 8.22
N LEU A 52 -2.70 3.28 7.23
CA LEU A 52 -3.80 4.21 7.41
C LEU A 52 -5.08 3.43 7.68
N ILE A 53 -5.60 3.57 8.90
CA ILE A 53 -6.77 2.85 9.41
C ILE A 53 -7.98 3.80 9.40
N GLY A 54 -9.18 3.26 9.14
CA GLY A 54 -10.41 4.03 9.30
C GLY A 54 -11.61 3.38 8.62
N PRO A 55 -12.83 3.86 8.88
CA PRO A 55 -14.04 3.33 8.29
C PRO A 55 -14.14 3.58 6.78
N ALA A 56 -15.07 2.92 6.13
CA ALA A 56 -15.50 3.29 4.78
C ALA A 56 -15.95 4.77 4.79
N GLY A 57 -15.57 5.55 3.80
CA GLY A 57 -15.87 6.99 3.77
C GLY A 57 -14.89 7.89 4.54
N ALA A 58 -13.93 7.35 5.31
CA ALA A 58 -12.92 8.18 6.00
C ALA A 58 -11.94 8.90 5.07
N GLY A 59 -11.90 8.55 3.78
CA GLY A 59 -10.99 9.16 2.80
C GLY A 59 -9.59 8.55 2.75
N LYS A 60 -9.38 7.40 3.39
CA LYS A 60 -8.06 6.72 3.50
C LYS A 60 -7.30 6.66 2.17
N THR A 61 -7.90 6.03 1.16
CA THR A 61 -7.26 5.79 -0.14
C THR A 61 -6.86 7.09 -0.84
N THR A 62 -7.72 8.11 -0.78
CA THR A 62 -7.46 9.42 -1.38
C THR A 62 -6.30 10.12 -0.67
N VAL A 63 -6.34 10.16 0.65
CA VAL A 63 -5.31 10.80 1.47
C VAL A 63 -3.99 10.04 1.39
N ALA A 64 -4.01 8.71 1.45
CA ALA A 64 -2.81 7.87 1.32
C ALA A 64 -2.11 8.10 -0.01
N ARG A 65 -2.89 8.13 -1.10
CA ARG A 65 -2.36 8.38 -2.46
C ARG A 65 -1.79 9.79 -2.59
N HIS A 66 -2.45 10.78 -2.00
CA HIS A 66 -1.97 12.15 -1.99
C HIS A 66 -0.67 12.28 -1.18
N TRP A 67 -0.63 11.74 0.04
CA TRP A 67 0.56 11.73 0.88
C TRP A 67 1.75 11.04 0.19
N ALA A 68 1.53 9.86 -0.40
CA ALA A 68 2.57 9.12 -1.11
C ALA A 68 3.20 9.92 -2.26
N ARG A 69 2.37 10.65 -3.03
CA ARG A 69 2.84 11.45 -4.17
C ARG A 69 3.65 12.68 -3.76
N ARG A 70 3.49 13.16 -2.54
CA ARG A 70 4.19 14.36 -2.03
C ARG A 70 5.45 14.04 -1.24
N ARG A 71 5.73 12.78 -1.02
CA ARG A 71 6.95 12.36 -0.33
C ARG A 71 8.20 12.72 -1.15
N PRO A 72 9.29 13.18 -0.50
CA PRO A 72 10.55 13.47 -1.17
C PRO A 72 11.33 12.21 -1.56
N VAL A 73 10.84 11.02 -1.20
CA VAL A 73 11.43 9.72 -1.49
C VAL A 73 10.42 8.82 -2.18
N PRO A 74 10.86 7.83 -2.96
CA PRO A 74 9.95 6.87 -3.59
C PRO A 74 9.02 6.24 -2.56
N THR A 75 7.72 6.31 -2.83
CA THR A 75 6.69 5.83 -1.91
C THR A 75 5.56 5.16 -2.69
N ALA A 76 5.28 3.91 -2.37
CA ALA A 76 4.18 3.14 -2.92
C ALA A 76 2.91 3.30 -2.07
N HIS A 77 1.75 3.37 -2.73
CA HIS A 77 0.44 3.23 -2.08
C HIS A 77 -0.13 1.85 -2.41
N ILE A 78 -0.55 1.13 -1.37
CA ILE A 78 -1.12 -0.22 -1.48
C ILE A 78 -2.48 -0.21 -0.77
N SER A 79 -3.57 -0.19 -1.54
CA SER A 79 -4.91 -0.30 -0.99
C SER A 79 -5.33 -1.76 -0.86
N LEU A 80 -5.84 -2.15 0.30
CA LEU A 80 -6.35 -3.50 0.53
C LEU A 80 -7.50 -3.82 -0.43
N ASP A 81 -8.41 -2.86 -0.64
CA ASP A 81 -9.56 -3.07 -1.52
C ASP A 81 -9.14 -3.27 -2.97
N ASP A 82 -8.13 -2.52 -3.46
CA ASP A 82 -7.60 -2.70 -4.81
C ASP A 82 -7.01 -4.11 -4.99
N VAL A 83 -6.27 -4.60 -3.99
CA VAL A 83 -5.68 -5.96 -4.03
C VAL A 83 -6.76 -7.05 -3.96
N ARG A 84 -7.85 -6.83 -3.21
CA ARG A 84 -8.98 -7.76 -3.21
C ARG A 84 -9.63 -7.85 -4.58
N GLU A 85 -9.80 -6.75 -5.27
CA GLU A 85 -10.41 -6.66 -6.60
C GLU A 85 -9.55 -7.29 -7.71
N TRP A 86 -8.31 -7.70 -7.43
CA TRP A 86 -7.54 -8.54 -8.36
C TRP A 86 -8.18 -9.93 -8.57
N VAL A 87 -9.05 -10.37 -7.65
CA VAL A 87 -9.85 -11.58 -7.80
C VAL A 87 -11.01 -11.26 -8.74
N CYS A 88 -10.80 -11.41 -10.06
CA CYS A 88 -11.78 -11.07 -11.08
C CYS A 88 -12.93 -12.08 -11.19
N SER A 89 -12.69 -13.34 -10.85
CA SER A 89 -13.70 -14.40 -10.82
C SER A 89 -13.82 -14.96 -9.41
N GLY A 90 -15.06 -15.09 -8.92
CA GLY A 90 -15.30 -15.52 -7.54
C GLY A 90 -14.98 -14.45 -6.49
N PHE A 91 -15.00 -13.20 -6.86
CA PHE A 91 -14.84 -12.08 -5.93
C PHE A 91 -15.93 -12.11 -4.86
N ALA A 92 -15.53 -12.03 -3.60
CA ALA A 92 -16.47 -11.94 -2.48
C ALA A 92 -16.96 -10.48 -2.36
N ASP A 93 -18.11 -10.22 -2.98
CA ASP A 93 -18.73 -8.89 -3.00
C ASP A 93 -19.14 -8.48 -1.57
N PRO A 94 -18.65 -7.33 -1.07
CA PRO A 94 -19.04 -6.81 0.25
C PRO A 94 -20.56 -6.62 0.40
N GLN A 95 -21.27 -6.33 -0.68
CA GLN A 95 -22.73 -6.14 -0.67
C GLN A 95 -23.51 -7.46 -0.43
N SER A 96 -22.88 -8.60 -0.64
CA SER A 96 -23.49 -9.91 -0.35
C SER A 96 -23.42 -10.32 1.13
N GLY A 97 -22.87 -9.44 1.98
CA GLY A 97 -22.66 -9.67 3.39
C GLY A 97 -21.35 -10.41 3.71
N TRP A 98 -21.00 -10.41 4.98
CA TRP A 98 -19.79 -11.05 5.48
C TRP A 98 -20.00 -12.55 5.68
N ASN A 99 -19.11 -13.37 5.12
CA ASN A 99 -19.11 -14.81 5.24
C ASN A 99 -17.67 -15.37 5.25
N GLU A 100 -17.50 -16.68 5.39
CA GLU A 100 -16.17 -17.32 5.41
C GLU A 100 -15.36 -17.08 4.13
N HIS A 101 -16.04 -17.00 3.00
CA HIS A 101 -15.39 -16.72 1.71
C HIS A 101 -14.86 -15.28 1.66
N SER A 102 -15.64 -14.32 2.13
CA SER A 102 -15.19 -12.93 2.29
C SER A 102 -13.99 -12.84 3.22
N GLU A 103 -14.05 -13.51 4.38
CA GLU A 103 -12.95 -13.50 5.34
C GLU A 103 -11.67 -14.12 4.75
N ALA A 104 -11.79 -15.22 4.01
CA ALA A 104 -10.65 -15.86 3.36
C ALA A 104 -9.98 -14.92 2.34
N GLN A 105 -10.76 -14.21 1.53
CA GLN A 105 -10.24 -13.25 0.55
C GLN A 105 -9.61 -12.03 1.22
N TYR A 106 -10.19 -11.48 2.29
CA TYR A 106 -9.57 -10.41 3.09
C TYR A 106 -8.24 -10.83 3.69
N ARG A 107 -8.17 -12.04 4.24
CA ARG A 107 -6.95 -12.59 4.84
C ARG A 107 -5.85 -12.79 3.79
N LEU A 108 -6.23 -13.27 2.61
CA LEU A 108 -5.31 -13.41 1.47
C LEU A 108 -4.79 -12.04 1.02
N ALA A 109 -5.68 -11.07 0.81
CA ALA A 109 -5.31 -9.72 0.40
C ALA A 109 -4.36 -9.03 1.38
N ARG A 110 -4.58 -9.15 2.71
CA ARG A 110 -3.64 -8.62 3.71
C ARG A 110 -2.24 -9.23 3.59
N ARG A 111 -2.15 -10.55 3.38
CA ARG A 111 -0.85 -11.21 3.16
C ARG A 111 -0.18 -10.73 1.89
N THR A 112 -0.94 -10.56 0.82
CA THR A 112 -0.45 -10.06 -0.47
C THR A 112 0.06 -8.61 -0.34
N CYS A 113 -0.71 -7.73 0.31
CA CYS A 113 -0.28 -6.37 0.63
C CYS A 113 1.00 -6.35 1.47
N GLY A 114 1.07 -7.20 2.51
CA GLY A 114 2.26 -7.30 3.37
C GLY A 114 3.48 -7.82 2.63
N PHE A 115 3.32 -8.77 1.73
CA PHE A 115 4.40 -9.24 0.86
C PHE A 115 4.90 -8.13 -0.06
N ALA A 116 3.99 -7.41 -0.74
CA ALA A 116 4.34 -6.29 -1.59
C ALA A 116 5.06 -5.18 -0.80
N ALA A 117 4.55 -4.83 0.38
CA ALA A 117 5.17 -3.81 1.23
C ALA A 117 6.59 -4.21 1.63
N ARG A 118 6.83 -5.44 2.09
CA ARG A 118 8.19 -5.91 2.41
C ARG A 118 9.13 -5.84 1.21
N ASN A 119 8.64 -6.21 0.03
CA ASN A 119 9.45 -6.15 -1.19
C ASN A 119 9.84 -4.71 -1.53
N PHE A 120 8.93 -3.76 -1.44
CA PHE A 120 9.23 -2.34 -1.65
C PHE A 120 10.22 -1.83 -0.60
N LEU A 121 9.98 -2.10 0.68
CA LEU A 121 10.85 -1.66 1.79
C LEU A 121 12.27 -2.22 1.67
N ALA A 122 12.41 -3.49 1.27
CA ALA A 122 13.71 -4.12 1.03
C ALA A 122 14.51 -3.43 -0.10
N ASN A 123 13.83 -2.69 -0.97
CA ASN A 123 14.42 -1.92 -2.05
C ASN A 123 14.44 -0.39 -1.76
N GLY A 124 14.30 0.02 -0.50
CA GLY A 124 14.38 1.42 -0.09
C GLY A 124 13.18 2.27 -0.47
N ILE A 125 12.05 1.65 -0.86
CA ILE A 125 10.81 2.32 -1.23
C ILE A 125 9.87 2.30 -0.04
N SER A 126 9.43 3.48 0.42
CA SER A 126 8.41 3.60 1.46
C SER A 126 7.06 3.05 1.00
N CYS A 127 6.22 2.63 1.95
CA CYS A 127 4.87 2.19 1.67
C CYS A 127 3.86 2.86 2.59
N ILE A 128 2.71 3.26 2.02
CA ILE A 128 1.50 3.54 2.79
C ILE A 128 0.41 2.57 2.34
N LEU A 129 -0.14 1.85 3.32
CA LEU A 129 -1.23 0.90 3.13
C LEU A 129 -2.50 1.48 3.72
N ASP A 130 -3.66 1.09 3.21
CA ASP A 130 -4.94 1.47 3.82
C ASP A 130 -5.87 0.25 4.02
N ASP A 131 -6.50 0.18 5.20
CA ASP A 131 -7.45 -0.88 5.57
C ASP A 131 -8.43 -0.39 6.67
N ALA A 132 -9.58 -1.06 6.77
CA ALA A 132 -10.50 -0.92 7.88
C ALA A 132 -10.14 -1.93 8.99
N VAL A 133 -9.20 -1.58 9.86
CA VAL A 133 -8.72 -2.44 10.95
C VAL A 133 -9.52 -2.17 12.22
N PHE A 134 -10.09 -3.22 12.80
CA PHE A 134 -10.92 -3.12 14.00
C PHE A 134 -10.12 -3.29 15.29
N PRO A 135 -10.33 -2.42 16.31
CA PRO A 135 -9.61 -2.48 17.57
C PRO A 135 -9.98 -3.71 18.41
N ASP A 136 -11.20 -4.23 18.25
CA ASP A 136 -11.71 -5.42 18.94
C ASP A 136 -11.13 -6.76 18.41
N ARG A 137 -10.26 -6.69 17.39
CA ARG A 137 -9.56 -7.86 16.82
C ARG A 137 -8.04 -7.65 16.76
N PRO A 138 -7.37 -7.50 17.92
CA PRO A 138 -5.97 -7.05 17.95
C PRO A 138 -5.00 -8.02 17.26
N VAL A 139 -5.25 -9.32 17.33
CA VAL A 139 -4.35 -10.34 16.76
C VAL A 139 -4.50 -10.44 15.24
N VAL A 140 -5.73 -10.49 14.74
CA VAL A 140 -6.02 -10.59 13.30
C VAL A 140 -5.89 -9.23 12.62
N GLY A 141 -6.29 -8.16 13.30
CA GLY A 141 -6.24 -6.79 12.82
C GLY A 141 -4.82 -6.20 12.78
N LEU A 142 -4.51 -5.29 13.70
CA LEU A 142 -3.23 -4.57 13.72
C LEU A 142 -2.04 -5.52 13.94
N GLY A 143 -2.18 -6.52 14.83
CA GLY A 143 -1.15 -7.53 15.04
C GLY A 143 -0.87 -8.36 13.77
N GLY A 144 -1.90 -8.65 13.00
CA GLY A 144 -1.78 -9.29 11.70
C GLY A 144 -0.96 -8.44 10.71
N TRP A 145 -1.27 -7.17 10.62
CA TRP A 145 -0.52 -6.23 9.78
C TRP A 145 0.95 -6.12 10.20
N LYS A 146 1.24 -5.98 11.50
CA LYS A 146 2.62 -5.96 12.01
C LYS A 146 3.39 -7.24 11.67
N ARG A 147 2.73 -8.41 11.71
CA ARG A 147 3.37 -9.67 11.30
C ARG A 147 3.64 -9.73 9.80
N HIS A 148 2.75 -9.18 8.98
CA HIS A 148 2.89 -9.24 7.52
C HIS A 148 3.86 -8.20 6.97
N VAL A 149 3.91 -7.00 7.53
CA VAL A 149 4.78 -5.90 7.07
C VAL A 149 6.09 -5.85 7.84
N GLY A 150 6.01 -5.94 9.16
CA GLY A 150 7.14 -5.87 10.08
C GLY A 150 6.84 -5.00 11.31
N PRO A 151 7.69 -5.07 12.34
CA PRO A 151 7.49 -4.36 13.62
C PRO A 151 7.56 -2.83 13.47
N GLY A 152 8.25 -2.33 12.43
CA GLY A 152 8.36 -0.91 12.14
C GLY A 152 7.14 -0.30 11.45
N LEU A 153 6.02 -1.04 11.31
CA LEU A 153 4.78 -0.50 10.76
C LEU A 153 4.21 0.59 11.67
N LEU A 154 3.96 1.77 11.11
CA LEU A 154 3.43 2.95 11.80
C LEU A 154 1.92 3.11 11.50
N PRO A 155 1.03 2.76 12.43
CA PRO A 155 -0.40 2.93 12.25
C PRO A 155 -0.83 4.37 12.55
N VAL A 156 -1.74 4.90 11.72
CA VAL A 156 -2.46 6.17 11.92
C VAL A 156 -3.93 5.92 11.65
N VAL A 157 -4.80 6.43 12.51
CA VAL A 157 -6.25 6.27 12.38
C VAL A 157 -6.88 7.56 11.84
N LEU A 158 -7.64 7.44 10.75
CA LEU A 158 -8.56 8.49 10.29
C LEU A 158 -9.96 8.18 10.81
N LEU A 159 -10.51 9.04 11.64
CA LEU A 159 -11.82 8.84 12.24
C LEU A 159 -12.63 10.14 12.21
N PRO A 160 -13.15 10.53 11.04
CA PRO A 160 -14.07 11.65 10.93
C PRO A 160 -15.42 11.32 11.57
N GLY A 161 -16.22 12.34 11.88
CA GLY A 161 -17.56 12.16 12.43
C GLY A 161 -18.46 11.31 11.54
N LEU A 162 -19.42 10.60 12.16
CA LEU A 162 -20.30 9.66 11.47
C LEU A 162 -21.05 10.30 10.29
N GLU A 163 -21.58 11.50 10.46
CA GLU A 163 -22.32 12.22 9.41
C GLU A 163 -21.48 12.44 8.16
N VAL A 164 -20.21 12.84 8.34
CA VAL A 164 -19.25 13.02 7.24
C VAL A 164 -18.92 11.70 6.55
N VAL A 165 -18.80 10.61 7.31
CA VAL A 165 -18.56 9.27 6.77
C VAL A 165 -19.74 8.81 5.93
N LEU A 166 -20.97 9.01 6.41
CA LEU A 166 -22.20 8.67 5.68
C LEU A 166 -22.33 9.46 4.38
N GLU A 167 -22.11 10.78 4.43
CA GLU A 167 -22.12 11.63 3.24
C GLU A 167 -21.11 11.17 2.19
N ARG A 168 -19.88 10.94 2.61
CA ARG A 168 -18.82 10.46 1.70
C ARG A 168 -19.09 9.05 1.18
N ASN A 169 -19.72 8.17 1.98
CA ASN A 169 -20.14 6.85 1.52
C ASN A 169 -21.25 6.93 0.46
N ALA A 170 -22.19 7.86 0.61
CA ALA A 170 -23.26 8.08 -0.36
C ALA A 170 -22.73 8.48 -1.76
N GLN A 171 -21.55 9.11 -1.83
CA GLN A 171 -20.88 9.48 -3.07
C GLN A 171 -20.11 8.32 -3.73
N ARG A 172 -19.96 7.18 -3.04
CA ARG A 172 -19.28 6.00 -3.57
C ARG A 172 -20.19 5.24 -4.54
N ALA A 173 -19.59 4.52 -5.47
CA ALA A 173 -20.30 3.70 -6.44
C ALA A 173 -19.89 2.22 -6.36
N GLY A 174 -20.74 1.35 -6.93
CA GLY A 174 -20.47 -0.08 -7.06
C GLY A 174 -20.33 -0.78 -5.71
N ASN A 175 -19.53 -1.83 -5.68
CA ASN A 175 -19.30 -2.70 -4.54
C ASN A 175 -18.60 -2.03 -3.34
N ARG A 176 -18.10 -0.81 -3.50
CA ARG A 176 -17.47 -0.02 -2.42
C ARG A 176 -18.45 0.83 -1.63
N ARG A 177 -19.70 0.95 -2.07
CA ARG A 177 -20.76 1.62 -1.31
C ARG A 177 -21.44 0.61 -0.39
N LEU A 178 -21.43 0.92 0.91
CA LEU A 178 -22.12 0.13 1.93
C LEU A 178 -23.46 0.77 2.30
N SER A 179 -24.34 0.03 2.99
CA SER A 179 -25.54 0.63 3.59
C SER A 179 -25.17 1.57 4.72
N ASP A 180 -26.07 2.49 5.04
CA ASP A 180 -25.82 3.47 6.12
C ASP A 180 -25.73 2.78 7.49
N GLU A 181 -26.47 1.69 7.70
CA GLU A 181 -26.42 0.89 8.91
C GLU A 181 -25.05 0.18 9.06
N GLU A 182 -24.51 -0.37 7.97
CA GLU A 182 -23.19 -1.00 7.97
C GLU A 182 -22.10 0.03 8.24
N VAL A 183 -22.19 1.21 7.60
CA VAL A 183 -21.25 2.30 7.83
C VAL A 183 -21.29 2.77 9.27
N ALA A 184 -22.47 2.95 9.85
CA ALA A 184 -22.64 3.36 11.25
C ALA A 184 -22.08 2.30 12.21
N ALA A 185 -22.34 1.01 11.96
CA ALA A 185 -21.81 -0.09 12.74
C ALA A 185 -20.28 -0.17 12.70
N ILE A 186 -19.69 -0.01 11.51
CA ILE A 186 -18.24 0.03 11.33
C ILE A 186 -17.64 1.23 12.04
N HIS A 187 -18.22 2.42 11.88
CA HIS A 187 -17.77 3.64 12.51
C HIS A 187 -17.80 3.51 14.04
N GLY A 188 -18.89 3.00 14.61
CA GLY A 188 -19.03 2.77 16.05
C GLY A 188 -17.96 1.83 16.61
N ARG A 189 -17.62 0.75 15.90
CA ARG A 189 -16.51 -0.14 16.27
C ARG A 189 -15.15 0.54 16.21
N MET A 190 -14.94 1.45 15.24
CA MET A 190 -13.69 2.22 15.11
C MET A 190 -13.47 3.19 16.26
N ALA A 191 -14.52 3.64 16.95
CA ALA A 191 -14.41 4.46 18.17
C ALA A 191 -13.59 3.77 19.28
N GLY A 192 -13.48 2.44 19.28
CA GLY A 192 -12.59 1.69 20.16
C GLY A 192 -11.10 2.00 20.00
N TRP A 193 -10.68 2.72 18.95
CA TRP A 193 -9.32 3.21 18.82
C TRP A 193 -9.03 4.40 19.77
N TYR A 194 -10.05 5.11 20.26
CA TYR A 194 -9.84 6.14 21.28
C TYR A 194 -9.23 5.51 22.53
N GLY A 195 -8.16 6.10 23.02
CA GLY A 195 -7.43 5.56 24.18
C GLY A 195 -6.41 4.45 23.85
N SER A 196 -6.27 4.04 22.58
CA SER A 196 -5.27 3.03 22.16
C SER A 196 -3.82 3.51 22.17
N GLY A 197 -3.60 4.82 22.29
CA GLY A 197 -2.27 5.44 22.14
C GLY A 197 -1.85 5.66 20.68
N LEU A 198 -2.64 5.21 19.70
CA LEU A 198 -2.37 5.49 18.28
C LEU A 198 -2.71 6.94 17.94
N PRO A 199 -2.01 7.55 16.97
CA PRO A 199 -2.42 8.83 16.42
C PRO A 199 -3.79 8.69 15.76
N ILE A 200 -4.76 9.52 16.21
CA ILE A 200 -6.11 9.57 15.63
C ILE A 200 -6.31 10.98 15.06
N ILE A 201 -6.73 11.04 13.81
CA ILE A 201 -6.98 12.29 13.09
C ILE A 201 -8.46 12.33 12.73
N ASP A 202 -9.18 13.31 13.30
CA ASP A 202 -10.49 13.68 12.82
C ASP A 202 -10.32 14.62 11.62
N ASN A 203 -10.66 14.11 10.45
CA ASN A 203 -10.57 14.85 9.21
C ASN A 203 -11.95 15.29 8.67
N SER A 204 -12.93 15.45 9.56
CA SER A 204 -14.29 15.89 9.19
C SER A 204 -14.29 17.22 8.44
N ALA A 205 -13.54 18.20 8.95
CA ALA A 205 -13.47 19.56 8.42
C ALA A 205 -12.18 19.83 7.62
N LEU A 206 -11.41 18.79 7.30
CA LEU A 206 -10.11 18.93 6.63
C LEU A 206 -10.18 18.49 5.18
N ASP A 207 -9.49 19.23 4.32
CA ASP A 207 -9.21 18.79 2.97
C ASP A 207 -8.13 17.69 2.94
N VAL A 208 -7.90 17.15 1.76
CA VAL A 208 -6.94 16.05 1.55
C VAL A 208 -5.51 16.48 1.89
N GLU A 209 -5.14 17.71 1.53
CA GLU A 209 -3.78 18.23 1.77
C GLU A 209 -3.54 18.45 3.27
N SER A 210 -4.46 19.08 3.97
CA SER A 210 -4.39 19.29 5.43
C SER A 210 -4.37 17.98 6.19
N THR A 211 -5.18 17.00 5.78
CA THR A 211 -5.18 15.66 6.37
C THR A 211 -3.83 14.97 6.16
N ALA A 212 -3.28 15.00 4.95
CA ALA A 212 -1.99 14.40 4.64
C ALA A 212 -0.85 15.04 5.43
N ARG A 213 -0.90 16.36 5.66
CA ARG A 213 0.06 17.07 6.51
C ARG A 213 0.00 16.62 7.96
N LEU A 214 -1.20 16.47 8.52
CA LEU A 214 -1.36 15.96 9.90
C LEU A 214 -0.87 14.52 10.05
N ILE A 215 -1.04 13.68 9.02
CA ILE A 215 -0.44 12.34 8.99
C ILE A 215 1.07 12.44 9.05
N ASP A 216 1.68 13.29 8.23
CA ASP A 216 3.13 13.45 8.19
C ASP A 216 3.69 13.96 9.53
N GLU A 217 3.03 14.91 10.16
CA GLU A 217 3.37 15.41 11.49
C GLU A 217 3.22 14.33 12.58
N ALA A 218 2.17 13.51 12.53
CA ALA A 218 1.96 12.41 13.47
C ALA A 218 3.06 11.34 13.32
N LEU A 219 3.42 11.00 12.09
CA LEU A 219 4.50 10.07 11.79
C LEU A 219 5.86 10.61 12.23
N ALA A 220 6.13 11.89 12.00
CA ALA A 220 7.37 12.53 12.44
C ALA A 220 7.53 12.45 13.97
N ARG A 221 6.45 12.69 14.71
CA ARG A 221 6.45 12.52 16.18
C ARG A 221 6.70 11.08 16.60
N ALA A 222 6.07 10.11 15.91
CA ALA A 222 6.25 8.69 16.22
C ALA A 222 7.69 8.21 15.97
N ILE A 223 8.36 8.75 14.96
CA ILE A 223 9.75 8.42 14.64
C ILE A 223 10.71 9.07 15.64
N ALA A 224 10.41 10.29 16.07
CA ALA A 224 11.25 11.05 17.02
C ALA A 224 11.08 10.56 18.47
N ALA A 225 10.00 9.84 18.79
CA ALA A 225 9.80 9.29 20.12
C ALA A 225 10.87 8.21 20.41
N PRO A 226 11.51 8.23 21.59
CA PRO A 226 12.41 7.14 21.96
C PRO A 226 11.63 5.81 21.96
N PRO A 227 12.28 4.69 21.59
CA PRO A 227 11.63 3.38 21.68
C PRO A 227 11.15 3.21 23.11
N GLY A 228 9.82 3.01 23.26
CA GLY A 228 9.15 3.01 24.54
C GLY A 228 9.79 2.04 25.52
N GLY A 229 9.99 2.52 26.74
CA GLY A 229 10.37 1.70 27.87
C GLY A 229 9.21 0.79 28.28
#